data_0e55c6fa4858fc31441ed051f02a9044
#
_entry.id   0e55c6fa4858fc31441ed051f02a9044
#
_cell.length_a   1.000
_cell.length_b   1.000
_cell.length_c   1.000
_cell.angle_alpha   90.00
_cell.angle_beta   90.00
_cell.angle_gamma   90.00
#
_symmetry.space_group_name_H-M   'P 1'
#
loop_
_entity.id
_entity.type
_entity.pdbx_description
1 polymer ?
#
loop_
_entity_poly.entity_id
_entity_poly.type
_entity_poly.pdbx_seq_one_letter_code
_entity_poly.pdbx_strand_id
1 'polypeptide(L)'
;MYQAKAYSAASKTSPLASASIPRRETTARDVQIEILFCGICHSDLHQARDEWNTVMPTVYPCVPGHEIVGRVTKVGAEVTKFKAGDLVGVGCLVDSDHTCPACKAGVEVFCPNMTLTYNSPDRHHTAPVTYGGYSESVVVDQDFVLRRRRIWILQERPRFFAPESRPILLFVAPRWGPAKKWASSAWADSVTWV
;
A
#
# COMPACT_ATOMS: atom_id res chain seq x y z
N MET A 1 -16.42 7.62 -5.61
CA MET A 1 -15.90 6.23 -5.54
C MET A 1 -15.60 5.76 -6.95
N TYR A 2 -14.44 5.11 -7.17
CA TYR A 2 -14.03 4.58 -8.47
C TYR A 2 -13.42 3.18 -8.31
N GLN A 3 -13.31 2.43 -9.40
CA GLN A 3 -12.71 1.09 -9.41
C GLN A 3 -11.24 1.19 -9.79
N ALA A 4 -10.40 0.48 -9.04
CA ALA A 4 -8.97 0.35 -9.29
C ALA A 4 -8.60 -1.11 -9.52
N LYS A 5 -7.72 -1.37 -10.49
CA LYS A 5 -7.18 -2.71 -10.72
C LYS A 5 -6.22 -3.08 -9.59
N ALA A 6 -6.24 -4.35 -9.18
CA ALA A 6 -5.42 -4.86 -8.12
C ALA A 6 -5.02 -6.33 -8.34
N TYR A 7 -4.12 -6.82 -7.51
CA TYR A 7 -3.89 -8.24 -7.28
C TYR A 7 -4.33 -8.59 -5.87
N SER A 8 -5.20 -9.58 -5.74
CA SER A 8 -5.75 -9.99 -4.45
C SER A 8 -5.66 -11.49 -4.24
N ALA A 9 -5.53 -11.89 -2.99
CA ALA A 9 -5.79 -13.26 -2.54
C ALA A 9 -7.28 -13.38 -2.19
N ALA A 10 -7.96 -14.36 -2.77
CA ALA A 10 -9.37 -14.64 -2.48
C ALA A 10 -9.56 -15.49 -1.21
N SER A 11 -8.51 -16.18 -0.76
CA SER A 11 -8.47 -16.99 0.46
C SER A 11 -7.01 -17.19 0.88
N LYS A 12 -6.80 -17.75 2.08
CA LYS A 12 -5.45 -18.05 2.61
C LYS A 12 -4.61 -19.02 1.77
N THR A 13 -5.25 -19.78 0.89
CA THR A 13 -4.57 -20.77 0.03
C THR A 13 -4.62 -20.40 -1.45
N SER A 14 -5.31 -19.33 -1.83
CA SER A 14 -5.37 -18.90 -3.22
C SER A 14 -4.12 -18.12 -3.62
N PRO A 15 -3.65 -18.23 -4.86
CA PRO A 15 -2.63 -17.33 -5.39
C PRO A 15 -3.20 -15.91 -5.50
N LEU A 16 -2.31 -14.92 -5.62
CA LEU A 16 -2.70 -13.58 -6.02
C LEU A 16 -3.21 -13.60 -7.46
N ALA A 17 -4.41 -13.05 -7.66
CA ALA A 17 -5.06 -12.97 -8.96
C ALA A 17 -5.53 -11.54 -9.25
N SER A 18 -5.71 -11.22 -10.53
CA SER A 18 -6.24 -9.93 -10.97
C SER A 18 -7.63 -9.71 -10.39
N ALA A 19 -7.85 -8.55 -9.82
CA ALA A 19 -9.09 -8.12 -9.18
C ALA A 19 -9.39 -6.66 -9.46
N SER A 20 -10.61 -6.23 -9.13
CA SER A 20 -11.01 -4.83 -9.10
C SER A 20 -11.48 -4.50 -7.70
N ILE A 21 -11.00 -3.39 -7.16
CA ILE A 21 -11.31 -2.94 -5.80
C ILE A 21 -11.90 -1.52 -5.81
N PRO A 22 -12.82 -1.20 -4.90
CA PRO A 22 -13.30 0.16 -4.75
C PRO A 22 -12.22 1.04 -4.10
N ARG A 23 -12.08 2.26 -4.62
CA ARG A 23 -11.31 3.34 -4.00
C ARG A 23 -12.21 4.53 -3.74
N ARG A 24 -12.01 5.18 -2.61
CA ARG A 24 -12.75 6.41 -2.26
C ARG A 24 -12.28 7.60 -3.08
N GLU A 25 -13.13 8.61 -3.16
CA GLU A 25 -12.71 9.93 -3.62
C GLU A 25 -11.82 10.62 -2.57
N THR A 26 -11.05 11.59 -3.01
CA THR A 26 -10.24 12.42 -2.13
C THR A 26 -11.12 13.31 -1.25
N THR A 27 -10.87 13.30 0.06
CA THR A 27 -11.36 14.34 0.99
C THR A 27 -10.50 15.61 0.88
N ALA A 28 -10.79 16.61 1.71
CA ALA A 28 -10.02 17.85 1.72
C ALA A 28 -8.54 17.67 2.05
N ARG A 29 -8.19 16.65 2.86
CA ARG A 29 -6.83 16.37 3.32
C ARG A 29 -6.08 15.30 2.56
N ASP A 30 -6.72 14.67 1.57
CA ASP A 30 -6.18 13.49 0.90
C ASP A 30 -5.31 13.79 -0.31
N VAL A 31 -4.40 12.87 -0.53
CA VAL A 31 -3.55 12.77 -1.72
C VAL A 31 -3.90 11.49 -2.45
N GLN A 32 -4.35 11.58 -3.69
CA GLN A 32 -4.53 10.44 -4.58
C GLN A 32 -3.23 10.17 -5.33
N ILE A 33 -2.80 8.93 -5.31
CA ILE A 33 -1.49 8.50 -5.82
C ILE A 33 -1.69 7.39 -6.83
N GLU A 34 -1.18 7.56 -8.05
CA GLU A 34 -0.93 6.47 -8.99
C GLU A 34 0.29 5.69 -8.52
N ILE A 35 0.14 4.40 -8.30
CA ILE A 35 1.21 3.53 -7.81
C ILE A 35 2.10 3.13 -8.98
N LEU A 36 3.37 3.48 -8.90
CA LEU A 36 4.39 3.12 -9.90
C LEU A 36 5.13 1.85 -9.49
N PHE A 37 5.39 1.69 -8.20
CA PHE A 37 6.10 0.56 -7.60
C PHE A 37 5.52 0.25 -6.23
N CYS A 38 5.53 -1.04 -5.88
CA CYS A 38 5.27 -1.48 -4.52
C CYS A 38 6.29 -2.56 -4.16
N GLY A 39 6.99 -2.37 -3.05
CA GLY A 39 7.90 -3.35 -2.49
C GLY A 39 7.15 -4.58 -1.99
N ILE A 40 7.86 -5.70 -1.89
CA ILE A 40 7.35 -6.95 -1.32
C ILE A 40 8.00 -7.14 0.04
N CYS A 41 7.18 -7.20 1.07
CA CYS A 41 7.56 -7.51 2.43
C CYS A 41 7.05 -8.89 2.83
N HIS A 42 7.73 -9.54 3.75
CA HIS A 42 7.26 -10.83 4.29
C HIS A 42 5.90 -10.71 4.98
N SER A 43 5.58 -9.57 5.56
CA SER A 43 4.27 -9.29 6.14
C SER A 43 3.12 -9.33 5.12
N ASP A 44 3.36 -9.05 3.86
CA ASP A 44 2.35 -9.21 2.81
C ASP A 44 1.94 -10.68 2.63
N LEU A 45 2.91 -11.59 2.75
CA LEU A 45 2.69 -13.02 2.69
C LEU A 45 1.95 -13.53 3.93
N HIS A 46 2.41 -13.14 5.13
CA HIS A 46 1.74 -13.51 6.38
C HIS A 46 0.27 -13.07 6.38
N GLN A 47 0.00 -11.84 5.92
CA GLN A 47 -1.37 -11.33 5.84
C GLN A 47 -2.17 -12.09 4.79
N ALA A 48 -1.66 -12.28 3.58
CA ALA A 48 -2.39 -12.97 2.52
C ALA A 48 -2.72 -14.44 2.89
N ARG A 49 -1.89 -15.09 3.71
CA ARG A 49 -2.08 -16.46 4.20
C ARG A 49 -2.83 -16.59 5.51
N ASP A 50 -3.26 -15.45 6.09
CA ASP A 50 -3.93 -15.43 7.40
C ASP A 50 -3.09 -16.06 8.54
N GLU A 51 -1.77 -15.89 8.46
CA GLU A 51 -0.85 -16.44 9.45
C GLU A 51 -0.89 -15.66 10.77
N TRP A 52 -1.44 -14.45 10.75
CA TRP A 52 -1.66 -13.61 11.94
C TRP A 52 -3.10 -13.64 12.47
N ASN A 53 -3.86 -14.70 12.15
CA ASN A 53 -5.29 -14.80 12.47
C ASN A 53 -5.66 -14.60 13.96
N THR A 54 -4.73 -14.79 14.87
CA THR A 54 -4.95 -14.58 16.32
C THR A 54 -4.91 -13.11 16.74
N VAL A 55 -4.22 -12.26 15.99
CA VAL A 55 -4.03 -10.83 16.31
C VAL A 55 -4.62 -9.91 15.25
N MET A 56 -4.53 -10.28 13.99
CA MET A 56 -5.01 -9.51 12.86
C MET A 56 -5.57 -10.44 11.77
N PRO A 57 -6.76 -11.03 11.98
CA PRO A 57 -7.38 -11.94 11.02
C PRO A 57 -7.59 -11.26 9.68
N THR A 58 -7.34 -11.99 8.60
CA THR A 58 -7.42 -11.46 7.24
C THR A 58 -8.86 -11.42 6.75
N VAL A 59 -9.28 -10.25 6.28
CA VAL A 59 -10.53 -10.08 5.55
C VAL A 59 -10.25 -10.26 4.05
N TYR A 60 -10.90 -11.25 3.45
CA TYR A 60 -10.79 -11.52 2.01
C TYR A 60 -11.89 -10.83 1.19
N PRO A 61 -11.62 -10.42 -0.06
CA PRO A 61 -10.33 -10.51 -0.77
C PRO A 61 -9.27 -9.59 -0.15
N CYS A 62 -8.05 -10.11 0.05
CA CYS A 62 -6.94 -9.36 0.61
C CYS A 62 -6.04 -8.79 -0.49
N VAL A 63 -5.81 -7.49 -0.47
CA VAL A 63 -4.84 -6.80 -1.34
C VAL A 63 -3.71 -6.27 -0.46
N PRO A 64 -2.56 -6.93 -0.38
CA PRO A 64 -1.43 -6.49 0.42
C PRO A 64 -0.63 -5.36 -0.23
N GLY A 65 0.55 -5.05 0.32
CA GLY A 65 1.48 -4.04 -0.17
C GLY A 65 1.41 -2.75 0.64
N HIS A 66 2.54 -2.38 1.25
CA HIS A 66 2.68 -1.19 2.10
C HIS A 66 4.02 -0.46 1.89
N GLU A 67 4.74 -0.79 0.85
CA GLU A 67 5.99 -0.12 0.47
C GLU A 67 5.81 0.55 -0.90
N ILE A 68 4.99 1.60 -0.91
CA ILE A 68 4.47 2.22 -2.13
C ILE A 68 5.38 3.38 -2.56
N VAL A 69 5.70 3.43 -3.83
CA VAL A 69 6.24 4.60 -4.52
C VAL A 69 5.32 4.95 -5.68
N GLY A 70 4.87 6.20 -5.72
CA GLY A 70 3.89 6.61 -6.71
C GLY A 70 3.99 8.09 -7.10
N ARG A 71 3.08 8.47 -7.97
CA ARG A 71 2.93 9.84 -8.47
C ARG A 71 1.60 10.40 -8.01
N VAL A 72 1.62 11.58 -7.42
CA VAL A 72 0.40 12.30 -7.06
C VAL A 72 -0.39 12.65 -8.32
N THR A 73 -1.65 12.25 -8.35
CA THR A 73 -2.58 12.55 -9.46
C THR A 73 -3.59 13.63 -9.07
N LYS A 74 -4.01 13.65 -7.81
CA LYS A 74 -5.00 14.62 -7.30
C LYS A 74 -4.72 14.90 -5.83
N VAL A 75 -5.02 16.11 -5.39
CA VAL A 75 -4.93 16.53 -3.99
C VAL A 75 -6.25 17.17 -3.55
N GLY A 76 -6.57 17.01 -2.27
CA GLY A 76 -7.68 17.69 -1.63
C GLY A 76 -7.42 19.18 -1.39
N ALA A 77 -8.47 19.94 -1.10
CA ALA A 77 -8.41 21.39 -1.00
C ALA A 77 -7.53 21.92 0.15
N GLU A 78 -7.34 21.12 1.21
CA GLU A 78 -6.50 21.47 2.37
C GLU A 78 -5.08 20.91 2.28
N VAL A 79 -4.74 20.22 1.19
CA VAL A 79 -3.39 19.69 1.00
C VAL A 79 -2.45 20.81 0.58
N THR A 80 -1.47 21.09 1.44
CA THR A 80 -0.44 22.12 1.20
C THR A 80 0.95 21.55 0.95
N LYS A 81 1.17 20.28 1.34
CA LYS A 81 2.49 19.63 1.29
C LYS A 81 2.82 19.09 -0.11
N PHE A 82 1.81 18.76 -0.94
CA PHE A 82 1.97 18.04 -2.20
C PHE A 82 1.16 18.67 -3.32
N LYS A 83 1.54 18.39 -4.57
CA LYS A 83 0.82 18.77 -5.79
C LYS A 83 0.84 17.65 -6.81
N ALA A 84 -0.07 17.68 -7.77
CA ALA A 84 -0.09 16.74 -8.89
C ALA A 84 1.28 16.69 -9.61
N GLY A 85 1.74 15.50 -9.91
CA GLY A 85 3.04 15.23 -10.53
C GLY A 85 4.16 14.92 -9.53
N ASP A 86 4.03 15.23 -8.24
CA ASP A 86 5.05 14.92 -7.23
C ASP A 86 5.25 13.41 -7.11
N LEU A 87 6.52 12.98 -6.95
CA LEU A 87 6.86 11.60 -6.60
C LEU A 87 6.91 11.45 -5.08
N VAL A 88 6.18 10.46 -4.59
CA VAL A 88 5.93 10.26 -3.16
C VAL A 88 6.04 8.80 -2.76
N GLY A 89 6.17 8.56 -1.46
CA GLY A 89 6.12 7.23 -0.85
C GLY A 89 5.00 7.13 0.17
N VAL A 90 4.50 5.90 0.39
CA VAL A 90 3.56 5.56 1.45
C VAL A 90 4.02 4.28 2.12
N GLY A 91 4.02 4.28 3.44
CA GLY A 91 4.41 3.14 4.28
C GLY A 91 3.22 2.34 4.80
N CYS A 92 3.35 1.87 6.06
CA CYS A 92 2.37 0.99 6.69
C CYS A 92 1.08 1.68 7.14
N LEU A 93 1.05 3.02 7.20
CA LEU A 93 -0.09 3.81 7.67
C LEU A 93 -0.59 4.73 6.56
N VAL A 94 -1.90 4.92 6.49
CA VAL A 94 -2.56 5.80 5.52
C VAL A 94 -3.45 6.87 6.15
N ASP A 95 -3.79 6.73 7.43
CA ASP A 95 -4.66 7.67 8.13
C ASP A 95 -4.57 7.48 9.67
N SER A 96 -5.10 8.45 10.44
CA SER A 96 -5.28 8.41 11.90
C SER A 96 -6.53 9.19 12.30
N ASP A 97 -6.82 9.29 13.60
CA ASP A 97 -7.99 10.09 14.06
C ASP A 97 -7.71 11.59 14.12
N HIS A 98 -6.46 12.03 14.03
CA HIS A 98 -5.99 13.43 14.10
C HIS A 98 -6.34 14.18 15.40
N THR A 99 -7.03 13.55 16.34
CA THR A 99 -7.60 14.25 17.53
C THR A 99 -7.04 13.76 18.85
N CYS A 100 -6.54 12.53 18.92
CA CYS A 100 -6.00 11.95 20.15
C CYS A 100 -4.67 12.62 20.57
N PRO A 101 -4.24 12.43 21.82
CA PRO A 101 -2.98 12.98 22.31
C PRO A 101 -1.76 12.59 21.46
N ALA A 102 -1.72 11.35 20.95
CA ALA A 102 -0.63 10.89 20.11
C ALA A 102 -0.58 11.65 18.77
N CYS A 103 -1.72 11.84 18.09
CA CYS A 103 -1.80 12.64 16.87
C CYS A 103 -1.43 14.11 17.11
N LYS A 104 -1.89 14.70 18.20
CA LYS A 104 -1.53 16.08 18.58
C LYS A 104 -0.05 16.25 18.89
N ALA A 105 0.61 15.20 19.33
CA ALA A 105 2.06 15.17 19.59
C ALA A 105 2.91 14.82 18.34
N GLY A 106 2.30 14.52 17.20
CA GLY A 106 3.01 14.12 15.97
C GLY A 106 3.61 12.72 16.03
N VAL A 107 2.98 11.83 16.81
CA VAL A 107 3.39 10.42 16.96
C VAL A 107 2.21 9.51 16.63
N GLU A 108 1.64 9.66 15.44
CA GLU A 108 0.43 9.00 14.96
C GLU A 108 0.54 7.47 14.95
N VAL A 109 1.75 6.93 14.94
CA VAL A 109 2.01 5.48 15.06
C VAL A 109 1.46 4.89 16.37
N PHE A 110 1.23 5.72 17.39
CA PHE A 110 0.60 5.35 18.66
C PHE A 110 -0.87 5.75 18.73
N CYS A 111 -1.47 6.17 17.64
CA CYS A 111 -2.90 6.48 17.59
C CYS A 111 -3.72 5.19 17.78
N PRO A 112 -4.66 5.13 18.74
CA PRO A 112 -5.49 3.94 18.92
C PRO A 112 -6.41 3.65 17.73
N ASN A 113 -6.66 4.68 16.90
CA ASN A 113 -7.49 4.62 15.70
C ASN A 113 -6.65 4.80 14.41
N MET A 114 -5.38 4.40 14.43
CA MET A 114 -4.55 4.40 13.21
C MET A 114 -5.15 3.49 12.15
N THR A 115 -5.00 3.88 10.90
CA THR A 115 -5.46 3.09 9.75
C THR A 115 -4.25 2.57 8.98
N LEU A 116 -4.12 1.25 8.91
CA LEU A 116 -3.06 0.59 8.17
C LEU A 116 -3.35 0.66 6.66
N THR A 117 -2.30 0.49 5.87
CA THR A 117 -2.38 0.55 4.40
C THR A 117 -3.25 -0.57 3.82
N TYR A 118 -3.30 -1.74 4.47
CA TYR A 118 -4.20 -2.83 4.13
C TYR A 118 -4.74 -3.55 5.38
N ASN A 119 -5.84 -4.28 5.19
CA ASN A 119 -6.49 -5.13 6.19
C ASN A 119 -6.81 -4.42 7.52
N SER A 120 -6.99 -3.12 7.48
CA SER A 120 -7.43 -2.31 8.62
C SER A 120 -8.87 -1.86 8.39
N PRO A 121 -9.72 -1.74 9.42
CA PRO A 121 -11.05 -1.18 9.24
C PRO A 121 -10.99 0.13 8.46
N ASP A 122 -11.74 0.22 7.37
CA ASP A 122 -11.78 1.44 6.56
C ASP A 122 -12.64 2.49 7.24
N ARG A 123 -12.01 3.51 7.85
CA ARG A 123 -12.72 4.59 8.55
C ARG A 123 -13.60 5.45 7.65
N HIS A 124 -13.41 5.38 6.33
CA HIS A 124 -14.26 6.06 5.34
C HIS A 124 -15.38 5.18 4.81
N HIS A 125 -15.49 3.93 5.31
CA HIS A 125 -16.54 2.98 4.97
C HIS A 125 -16.72 2.73 3.46
N THR A 126 -15.65 2.86 2.68
CA THR A 126 -15.65 2.55 1.24
C THR A 126 -15.64 1.05 1.01
N ALA A 127 -14.95 0.33 1.88
CA ALA A 127 -14.85 -1.12 1.90
C ALA A 127 -14.83 -1.61 3.36
N PRO A 128 -14.99 -2.91 3.62
CA PRO A 128 -14.86 -3.46 4.98
C PRO A 128 -13.49 -3.18 5.60
N VAL A 129 -12.45 -3.22 4.78
CA VAL A 129 -11.05 -2.97 5.16
C VAL A 129 -10.33 -2.18 4.08
N THR A 130 -9.19 -1.60 4.45
CA THR A 130 -8.28 -0.95 3.51
C THR A 130 -7.62 -1.98 2.59
N TYR A 131 -7.28 -1.55 1.38
CA TYR A 131 -6.58 -2.32 0.37
C TYR A 131 -5.22 -1.70 0.06
N GLY A 132 -4.19 -2.53 -0.03
CA GLY A 132 -2.80 -2.12 -0.15
C GLY A 132 -2.34 -1.71 -1.55
N GLY A 133 -1.02 -1.66 -1.65
CA GLY A 133 -0.30 -1.15 -2.82
C GLY A 133 -0.17 -2.11 -3.99
N TYR A 134 -0.62 -3.37 -3.86
CA TYR A 134 -0.71 -4.26 -5.04
C TYR A 134 -1.93 -3.89 -5.89
N SER A 135 -2.05 -2.59 -6.17
CA SER A 135 -3.10 -1.97 -6.95
C SER A 135 -2.56 -0.78 -7.75
N GLU A 136 -3.35 -0.24 -8.67
CA GLU A 136 -2.91 0.86 -9.52
C GLU A 136 -2.96 2.23 -8.83
N SER A 137 -3.71 2.37 -7.74
CA SER A 137 -3.84 3.64 -7.03
C SER A 137 -4.15 3.48 -5.55
N VAL A 138 -3.86 4.53 -4.78
CA VAL A 138 -4.21 4.63 -3.35
C VAL A 138 -4.60 6.07 -3.02
N VAL A 139 -5.47 6.24 -2.01
CA VAL A 139 -5.84 7.55 -1.45
C VAL A 139 -5.42 7.58 0.02
N VAL A 140 -4.62 8.58 0.39
CA VAL A 140 -3.89 8.65 1.67
C VAL A 140 -4.01 10.05 2.25
N ASP A 141 -4.20 10.19 3.56
CA ASP A 141 -4.09 11.51 4.21
C ASP A 141 -2.66 12.06 4.04
N GLN A 142 -2.55 13.38 3.81
CA GLN A 142 -1.27 14.06 3.51
C GLN A 142 -0.19 13.85 4.58
N ASP A 143 -0.56 13.57 5.85
CA ASP A 143 0.40 13.39 6.92
C ASP A 143 1.11 12.04 6.88
N PHE A 144 0.56 11.07 6.14
CA PHE A 144 1.15 9.74 5.91
C PHE A 144 1.84 9.60 4.55
N VAL A 145 1.93 10.69 3.78
CA VAL A 145 2.64 10.73 2.50
C VAL A 145 4.05 11.26 2.72
N LEU A 146 5.04 10.54 2.23
CA LEU A 146 6.46 10.88 2.34
C LEU A 146 6.94 11.56 1.06
N ARG A 147 7.59 12.72 1.23
CA ARG A 147 8.20 13.43 0.10
C ARG A 147 9.47 12.73 -0.32
N ARG A 148 9.59 12.39 -1.61
CA ARG A 148 10.83 11.87 -2.17
C ARG A 148 11.88 12.96 -2.28
N ARG A 149 13.07 12.77 -1.70
CA ARG A 149 14.24 13.61 -1.98
C ARG A 149 14.80 13.28 -3.38
N ARG A 150 15.34 14.29 -4.09
CA ARG A 150 15.81 14.22 -5.51
C ARG A 150 16.89 13.16 -5.82
N ILE A 151 17.46 12.49 -4.83
CA ILE A 151 18.66 11.66 -4.96
C ILE A 151 18.39 10.21 -5.39
N TRP A 152 17.12 9.82 -5.60
CA TRP A 152 16.78 8.45 -5.86
C TRP A 152 16.50 8.20 -7.34
N ILE A 153 17.52 7.69 -8.05
CA ILE A 153 17.41 7.26 -9.43
C ILE A 153 16.63 5.94 -9.44
N LEU A 154 15.44 5.93 -10.01
CA LEU A 154 14.53 4.78 -10.10
C LEU A 154 15.08 3.60 -10.91
N GLN A 155 16.29 3.69 -11.49
CA GLN A 155 16.75 2.72 -12.47
C GLN A 155 17.75 1.67 -11.98
N GLU A 156 18.38 1.82 -10.82
CA GLU A 156 19.54 0.96 -10.61
C GLU A 156 19.72 0.25 -9.27
N ARG A 157 18.91 0.39 -8.25
CA ARG A 157 19.04 -0.52 -7.07
C ARG A 157 17.79 -0.54 -6.19
N PRO A 158 17.15 -1.71 -6.01
CA PRO A 158 16.13 -1.92 -5.00
C PRO A 158 16.77 -2.14 -3.63
N ARG A 159 17.19 -1.09 -2.95
CA ARG A 159 17.63 -1.16 -1.55
C ARG A 159 16.94 -0.04 -0.79
N PHE A 160 15.74 -0.32 -0.32
CA PHE A 160 14.98 0.62 0.51
C PHE A 160 14.29 -0.05 1.68
N PHE A 161 14.48 0.50 2.84
CA PHE A 161 13.79 0.33 4.10
C PHE A 161 14.19 -0.78 5.07
N ALA A 162 15.25 -1.57 4.86
CA ALA A 162 15.82 -2.31 5.99
C ALA A 162 17.33 -2.47 5.85
N PRO A 163 18.15 -2.01 6.80
CA PRO A 163 19.59 -2.20 6.77
C PRO A 163 20.03 -3.66 6.87
N GLU A 164 19.17 -4.56 7.28
CA GLU A 164 19.52 -5.95 7.61
C GLU A 164 18.61 -7.03 7.03
N SER A 165 17.60 -6.72 6.25
CA SER A 165 16.73 -7.71 5.63
C SER A 165 17.00 -7.86 4.13
N ARG A 166 16.96 -9.09 3.67
CA ARG A 166 17.19 -9.63 2.32
C ARG A 166 16.65 -8.78 1.15
N PRO A 167 17.17 -8.93 -0.07
CA PRO A 167 16.86 -8.06 -1.19
C PRO A 167 15.35 -7.97 -1.43
N ILE A 168 14.83 -6.75 -1.30
CA ILE A 168 13.44 -6.42 -1.64
C ILE A 168 13.34 -6.46 -3.16
N LEU A 169 12.55 -7.39 -3.69
CA LEU A 169 12.13 -7.35 -5.08
C LEU A 169 11.15 -6.18 -5.24
N LEU A 170 11.58 -5.15 -5.93
CA LEU A 170 10.70 -4.05 -6.30
C LEU A 170 9.76 -4.54 -7.42
N PHE A 171 8.49 -4.73 -7.11
CA PHE A 171 7.50 -5.02 -8.13
C PHE A 171 7.31 -3.75 -8.96
N VAL A 172 7.86 -3.74 -10.17
CA VAL A 172 7.52 -2.75 -11.17
C VAL A 172 6.11 -3.08 -11.63
N ALA A 173 5.12 -2.23 -11.32
CA ALA A 173 3.86 -2.26 -12.02
C ALA A 173 4.12 -1.70 -13.43
N PRO A 174 4.32 -2.53 -14.47
CA PRO A 174 4.36 -2.03 -15.81
C PRO A 174 2.97 -1.45 -16.10
N ARG A 175 2.89 -0.38 -16.87
CA ARG A 175 1.63 0.08 -17.46
C ARG A 175 0.84 -1.16 -17.84
N TRP A 176 -0.27 -1.38 -17.18
CA TRP A 176 -1.08 -2.61 -17.16
C TRP A 176 -1.33 -3.12 -18.58
N GLY A 177 -0.40 -3.88 -19.11
CA GLY A 177 -0.58 -4.72 -20.29
C GLY A 177 -1.18 -6.07 -19.88
N PRO A 178 -1.65 -6.91 -20.81
CA PRO A 178 -2.25 -8.20 -20.47
C PRO A 178 -1.29 -9.00 -19.59
N ALA A 179 -1.83 -9.52 -18.49
CA ALA A 179 -1.12 -10.28 -17.47
C ALA A 179 -0.35 -11.47 -18.07
N LYS A 180 0.89 -11.26 -18.48
CA LYS A 180 1.77 -12.32 -18.97
C LYS A 180 2.83 -12.63 -17.91
N LYS A 181 2.71 -13.80 -17.29
CA LYS A 181 3.77 -14.61 -16.64
C LYS A 181 4.45 -14.13 -15.36
N TRP A 182 4.06 -13.04 -14.70
CA TRP A 182 4.82 -12.54 -13.56
C TRP A 182 4.36 -13.07 -12.19
N ALA A 183 3.09 -13.39 -12.05
CA ALA A 183 2.55 -13.86 -10.76
C ALA A 183 2.97 -15.32 -10.43
N SER A 184 3.27 -16.14 -11.43
CA SER A 184 3.62 -17.54 -11.20
C SER A 184 5.10 -17.78 -10.92
N SER A 185 6.02 -16.97 -11.50
CA SER A 185 7.45 -17.17 -11.29
C SER A 185 7.98 -16.53 -10.01
N ALA A 186 7.52 -15.35 -9.64
CA ALA A 186 8.01 -14.68 -8.43
C ALA A 186 7.55 -15.37 -7.13
N TRP A 187 6.42 -16.08 -7.15
CA TRP A 187 5.92 -16.83 -5.99
C TRP A 187 6.32 -18.29 -5.98
N ALA A 188 6.53 -18.91 -7.15
CA ALA A 188 6.91 -20.31 -7.23
C ALA A 188 8.41 -20.54 -7.00
N ASP A 189 9.27 -19.61 -7.44
CA ASP A 189 10.72 -19.79 -7.37
C ASP A 189 11.37 -19.24 -6.09
N SER A 190 10.65 -18.46 -5.29
CA SER A 190 11.15 -17.91 -4.02
C SER A 190 10.77 -18.73 -2.77
N VAL A 191 10.05 -19.82 -2.92
CA VAL A 191 9.59 -20.68 -1.80
C VAL A 191 10.21 -22.08 -1.91
N THR A 192 11.52 -22.15 -2.03
CA THR A 192 12.25 -23.35 -1.63
C THR A 192 12.80 -23.09 -0.22
N TRP A 193 12.06 -23.55 0.77
CA TRP A 193 12.49 -23.54 2.17
C TRP A 193 13.38 -24.74 2.43
N VAL A 194 14.62 -24.49 2.89
CA VAL A 194 15.40 -25.43 3.68
C VAL A 194 15.13 -25.14 5.14
#